data_6976adbc66ff9b4bc476dab3d95a206e
#
_entry.id   6976adbc66ff9b4bc476dab3d95a206e
#
_cell.length_a   1.000
_cell.length_b   1.000
_cell.length_c   1.000
_cell.angle_alpha   90.00
_cell.angle_beta   90.00
_cell.angle_gamma   90.00
#
_symmetry.space_group_name_H-M   'P 1'
#
loop_
_entity.id
_entity.type
_entity.pdbx_description
1 polymer ?
#
loop_
_entity_poly.entity_id
_entity_poly.type
_entity_poly.pdbx_seq_one_letter_code
_entity_poly.pdbx_strand_id
1 'polypeptide(L)'
;MTDAVCLGILVADVIARPVDRVPEAGSLALLDEIGLHGGGCALNTGTALARLGVSIACAGKVGGDAFGDFLLGLLDERGIDHSLVLRDAVAATSATVVLVDSVGERTFLHVPGANGR
;
A
#
# COMPACT_ATOMS: atom_id res chain seq x y z
N MET A 1 23.43 3.66 -9.79
CA MET A 1 23.76 4.22 -8.46
C MET A 1 22.52 4.83 -7.83
N THR A 2 22.28 4.56 -6.55
CA THR A 2 21.12 5.10 -5.83
C THR A 2 21.46 6.47 -5.28
N ASP A 3 20.63 7.47 -5.61
CA ASP A 3 20.81 8.84 -5.15
C ASP A 3 20.15 9.11 -3.79
N ALA A 4 19.07 8.38 -3.49
CA ALA A 4 18.35 8.55 -2.22
C ALA A 4 17.69 7.24 -1.80
N VAL A 5 17.48 7.09 -0.50
CA VAL A 5 16.77 5.95 0.09
C VAL A 5 15.56 6.49 0.86
N CYS A 6 14.38 5.97 0.54
CA CYS A 6 13.16 6.27 1.29
C CYS A 6 12.91 5.15 2.29
N LEU A 7 13.09 5.44 3.57
CA LEU A 7 12.86 4.51 4.67
C LEU A 7 11.53 4.81 5.31
N GLY A 8 10.64 3.85 5.38
CA GLY A 8 9.35 4.04 6.03
C GLY A 8 8.38 2.93 5.72
N ILE A 9 7.10 3.22 5.89
CA ILE A 9 6.05 2.23 5.73
C ILE A 9 5.68 2.01 4.27
N LEU A 10 5.36 0.74 3.97
CA LEU A 10 4.82 0.27 2.70
C LEU A 10 3.49 -0.40 3.02
N VAL A 11 2.42 0.00 2.37
CA VAL A 11 1.06 -0.43 2.70
C VAL A 11 0.31 -0.81 1.42
N ALA A 12 -0.42 -1.93 1.46
CA ALA A 12 -1.34 -2.29 0.38
C ALA A 12 -2.73 -1.73 0.73
N ASP A 13 -3.28 -0.87 -0.11
CA ASP A 13 -4.58 -0.24 0.10
C ASP A 13 -5.62 -0.87 -0.82
N VAL A 14 -6.67 -1.44 -0.21
CA VAL A 14 -7.86 -1.91 -0.93
C VAL A 14 -8.91 -0.80 -0.82
N ILE A 15 -9.20 -0.14 -1.93
CA ILE A 15 -10.09 1.02 -1.95
C ILE A 15 -11.43 0.61 -2.55
N ALA A 16 -12.49 0.82 -1.78
CA ALA A 16 -13.87 0.51 -2.18
C ALA A 16 -14.67 1.80 -2.29
N ARG A 17 -15.41 1.98 -3.39
CA ARG A 17 -16.22 3.18 -3.60
C ARG A 17 -17.42 2.96 -4.51
N PRO A 18 -18.53 3.70 -4.36
CA PRO A 18 -18.83 4.53 -3.19
C PRO A 18 -19.42 3.70 -2.05
N VAL A 19 -19.00 3.97 -0.83
CA VAL A 19 -19.54 3.33 0.37
C VAL A 19 -20.09 4.42 1.28
N ASP A 20 -21.38 4.71 1.16
CA ASP A 20 -22.03 5.71 2.00
C ASP A 20 -22.40 5.14 3.37
N ARG A 21 -22.58 3.83 3.43
CA ARG A 21 -22.91 3.11 4.64
C ARG A 21 -22.45 1.66 4.52
N VAL A 22 -21.87 1.12 5.57
CA VAL A 22 -21.57 -0.31 5.64
C VAL A 22 -22.89 -1.08 5.73
N PRO A 23 -23.14 -2.08 4.87
CA PRO A 23 -24.38 -2.84 4.93
C PRO A 23 -24.50 -3.64 6.23
N GLU A 24 -25.72 -3.99 6.59
CA GLU A 24 -25.96 -4.80 7.78
C GLU A 24 -25.27 -6.17 7.66
N ALA A 25 -24.94 -6.75 8.80
CA ALA A 25 -24.32 -8.06 8.86
C ALA A 25 -25.12 -9.09 8.06
N GLY A 26 -24.43 -9.87 7.23
CA GLY A 26 -25.05 -10.91 6.40
C GLY A 26 -25.66 -10.40 5.10
N SER A 27 -25.68 -9.08 4.87
CA SER A 27 -26.21 -8.52 3.62
C SER A 27 -25.06 -8.17 2.64
N LEU A 28 -25.46 -7.81 1.42
CA LEU A 28 -24.53 -7.47 0.34
C LEU A 28 -24.89 -6.11 -0.24
N ALA A 29 -23.90 -5.28 -0.49
CA ALA A 29 -24.06 -4.03 -1.21
C ALA A 29 -23.24 -4.07 -2.49
N LEU A 30 -23.80 -3.49 -3.56
CA LEU A 30 -23.10 -3.36 -4.83
C LEU A 30 -22.40 -2.01 -4.88
N LEU A 31 -21.12 -2.03 -5.28
CA LEU A 31 -20.30 -0.84 -5.43
C LEU A 31 -19.94 -0.67 -6.90
N ASP A 32 -19.36 0.48 -7.24
CA ASP A 32 -18.88 0.73 -8.58
C ASP A 32 -17.47 0.18 -8.78
N GLU A 33 -16.65 0.20 -7.73
CA GLU A 33 -15.23 -0.07 -7.88
C GLU A 33 -14.60 -0.59 -6.59
N ILE A 34 -13.76 -1.61 -6.73
CA ILE A 34 -12.81 -2.04 -5.70
C ILE A 34 -11.46 -2.16 -6.37
N GLY A 35 -10.46 -1.42 -5.88
CA GLY A 35 -9.13 -1.42 -6.46
C GLY A 35 -8.05 -1.66 -5.42
N LEU A 36 -6.91 -2.16 -5.88
CA LEU A 36 -5.73 -2.40 -5.05
C LEU A 36 -4.66 -1.37 -5.42
N HIS A 37 -4.19 -0.62 -4.44
CA HIS A 37 -3.22 0.46 -4.62
C HIS A 37 -2.09 0.35 -3.62
N GLY A 38 -0.94 0.91 -3.95
CA GLY A 38 0.17 1.03 -3.02
C GLY A 38 0.08 2.34 -2.25
N GLY A 39 0.45 2.28 -0.97
CA GLY A 39 0.45 3.43 -0.08
C GLY A 39 1.62 3.38 0.89
N GLY A 40 1.56 4.29 1.86
CA GLY A 40 2.61 4.45 2.84
C GLY A 40 3.64 5.50 2.43
N CYS A 41 4.28 6.12 3.42
CA CYS A 41 5.17 7.25 3.18
C CYS A 41 6.38 6.89 2.31
N ALA A 42 6.98 5.73 2.52
CA ALA A 42 8.16 5.32 1.74
C ALA A 42 7.81 5.12 0.26
N LEU A 43 6.69 4.45 0.00
CA LEU A 43 6.26 4.19 -1.38
C LEU A 43 5.85 5.49 -2.08
N ASN A 44 5.08 6.33 -1.40
CA ASN A 44 4.57 7.58 -1.98
C ASN A 44 5.70 8.57 -2.27
N THR A 45 6.61 8.75 -1.33
CA THR A 45 7.77 9.63 -1.52
C THR A 45 8.70 9.08 -2.59
N GLY A 46 8.97 7.76 -2.56
CA GLY A 46 9.81 7.12 -3.55
C GLY A 46 9.26 7.25 -4.96
N THR A 47 7.95 7.07 -5.12
CA THR A 47 7.29 7.23 -6.41
C THR A 47 7.41 8.67 -6.93
N ALA A 48 7.18 9.66 -6.07
CA ALA A 48 7.28 11.07 -6.44
C ALA A 48 8.70 11.42 -6.90
N LEU A 49 9.71 10.99 -6.17
CA LEU A 49 11.11 11.23 -6.50
C LEU A 49 11.53 10.51 -7.79
N ALA A 50 11.07 9.27 -7.97
CA ALA A 50 11.38 8.51 -9.19
C ALA A 50 10.82 9.21 -10.42
N ARG A 51 9.63 9.80 -10.33
CA ARG A 51 9.03 10.58 -11.42
C ARG A 51 9.82 11.83 -11.76
N LEU A 52 10.59 12.35 -10.81
CA LEU A 52 11.47 13.49 -11.02
C LEU A 52 12.85 13.09 -11.57
N GLY A 53 13.06 11.81 -11.87
CA GLY A 53 14.31 11.31 -12.42
C GLY A 53 15.37 10.99 -11.38
N VAL A 54 15.02 10.98 -10.09
CA VAL A 54 15.94 10.63 -9.02
C VAL A 54 16.06 9.10 -8.93
N SER A 55 17.26 8.58 -8.80
CA SER A 55 17.49 7.15 -8.60
C SER A 55 17.20 6.78 -7.14
N ILE A 56 16.17 5.97 -6.91
CA ILE A 56 15.61 5.72 -5.59
C ILE A 56 15.69 4.25 -5.21
N ALA A 57 16.03 3.99 -3.95
CA ALA A 57 15.76 2.71 -3.29
C ALA A 57 14.75 2.95 -2.16
N CYS A 58 13.86 2.00 -1.94
CA CYS A 58 12.99 1.98 -0.77
C CYS A 58 13.52 0.96 0.23
N ALA A 59 13.44 1.32 1.51
CA ALA A 59 13.74 0.44 2.62
C ALA A 59 12.51 0.37 3.52
N GLY A 60 12.12 -0.82 3.89
CA GLY A 60 10.95 -1.04 4.72
C GLY A 60 10.71 -2.53 4.92
N LYS A 61 9.49 -2.90 5.24
CA LYS A 61 9.17 -4.30 5.52
C LYS A 61 7.80 -4.66 4.96
N VAL A 62 7.71 -5.83 4.33
CA VAL A 62 6.46 -6.44 3.87
C VAL A 62 6.39 -7.88 4.38
N GLY A 63 5.23 -8.49 4.27
CA GLY A 63 5.08 -9.92 4.60
C GLY A 63 5.37 -10.80 3.39
N GLY A 64 5.43 -12.10 3.62
CA GLY A 64 5.58 -13.10 2.57
C GLY A 64 4.23 -13.51 1.98
N ASP A 65 3.44 -12.55 1.52
CA ASP A 65 2.08 -12.75 1.03
C ASP A 65 1.83 -12.02 -0.30
N ALA A 66 0.62 -12.20 -0.84
CA ALA A 66 0.26 -11.59 -2.12
C ALA A 66 0.30 -10.06 -2.09
N PHE A 67 -0.04 -9.43 -0.98
CA PHE A 67 0.07 -7.98 -0.85
C PHE A 67 1.52 -7.54 -0.89
N GLY A 68 2.42 -8.28 -0.25
CA GLY A 68 3.85 -8.01 -0.33
C GLY A 68 4.37 -8.13 -1.75
N ASP A 69 3.98 -9.18 -2.47
CA ASP A 69 4.33 -9.36 -3.87
C ASP A 69 3.83 -8.21 -4.73
N PHE A 70 2.61 -7.75 -4.48
CA PHE A 70 2.03 -6.60 -5.19
C PHE A 70 2.86 -5.34 -4.98
N LEU A 71 3.24 -5.05 -3.75
CA LEU A 71 4.03 -3.85 -3.45
C LEU A 71 5.42 -3.89 -4.08
N LEU A 72 6.10 -5.04 -4.03
CA LEU A 72 7.39 -5.19 -4.70
C LEU A 72 7.25 -5.05 -6.21
N GLY A 73 6.18 -5.58 -6.79
CA GLY A 73 5.89 -5.40 -8.22
C GLY A 73 5.68 -3.95 -8.61
N LEU A 74 5.01 -3.16 -7.76
CA LEU A 74 4.86 -1.71 -8.00
C LEU A 74 6.20 -0.99 -7.99
N LEU A 75 7.08 -1.34 -7.05
CA LEU A 75 8.41 -0.75 -6.99
C LEU A 75 9.19 -1.07 -8.27
N ASP A 76 9.13 -2.31 -8.74
CA ASP A 76 9.77 -2.71 -10.00
C ASP A 76 9.22 -1.90 -11.18
N GLU A 77 7.91 -1.77 -11.31
CA GLU A 77 7.28 -1.00 -12.39
C GLU A 77 7.73 0.47 -12.40
N ARG A 78 7.99 1.02 -11.22
CA ARG A 78 8.38 2.41 -11.06
C ARG A 78 9.88 2.62 -11.10
N GLY A 79 10.66 1.56 -11.31
CA GLY A 79 12.11 1.62 -11.37
C GLY A 79 12.76 1.90 -10.03
N ILE A 80 12.11 1.53 -8.94
CA ILE A 80 12.60 1.73 -7.59
C ILE A 80 13.26 0.45 -7.08
N ASP A 81 14.50 0.55 -6.60
CA ASP A 81 15.22 -0.57 -6.02
C ASP A 81 14.60 -0.98 -4.69
N HIS A 82 14.22 -2.25 -4.55
CA HIS A 82 13.64 -2.78 -3.33
C HIS A 82 14.53 -3.81 -2.64
N SER A 83 15.83 -3.85 -2.96
CA SER A 83 16.76 -4.77 -2.31
C SER A 83 16.88 -4.56 -0.79
N LEU A 84 16.50 -3.38 -0.30
CA LEU A 84 16.49 -3.04 1.12
C LEU A 84 15.14 -3.29 1.79
N VAL A 85 14.16 -3.82 1.06
CA VAL A 85 12.87 -4.19 1.64
C VAL A 85 12.98 -5.60 2.19
N LEU A 86 12.71 -5.76 3.49
CA LEU A 86 12.76 -7.05 4.17
C LEU A 86 11.40 -7.72 4.09
N ARG A 87 11.41 -9.05 4.02
CA ARG A 87 10.17 -9.85 4.17
C ARG A 87 10.13 -10.44 5.57
N ASP A 88 9.04 -10.14 6.30
CA ASP A 88 8.81 -10.73 7.61
C ASP A 88 8.29 -12.16 7.41
N ALA A 89 8.87 -13.13 8.13
CA ALA A 89 8.49 -14.54 8.00
C ALA A 89 7.15 -14.85 8.69
N VAL A 90 6.69 -13.98 9.59
CA VAL A 90 5.52 -14.23 10.44
C VAL A 90 4.40 -13.22 10.17
N ALA A 91 4.74 -11.92 10.15
CA ALA A 91 3.74 -10.87 10.00
C ALA A 91 3.29 -10.74 8.53
N ALA A 92 2.01 -10.48 8.36
CA ALA A 92 1.45 -10.15 7.05
C ALA A 92 1.89 -8.74 6.61
N THR A 93 1.80 -8.45 5.32
CA THR A 93 2.01 -7.10 4.81
C THR A 93 0.97 -6.16 5.43
N SER A 94 1.42 -4.96 5.79
CA SER A 94 0.53 -3.90 6.25
C SER A 94 -0.51 -3.59 5.18
N ALA A 95 -1.77 -3.52 5.58
CA ALA A 95 -2.86 -3.34 4.64
C ALA A 95 -3.96 -2.46 5.23
N THR A 96 -4.63 -1.73 4.35
CA THR A 96 -5.75 -0.88 4.72
C THR A 96 -6.91 -1.14 3.78
N VAL A 97 -8.11 -1.29 4.33
CA VAL A 97 -9.33 -1.19 3.56
C VAL A 97 -9.82 0.24 3.66
N VAL A 98 -9.93 0.92 2.54
CA VAL A 98 -10.33 2.34 2.48
C VAL A 98 -11.74 2.40 1.91
N LEU A 99 -12.66 2.90 2.69
CA LEU A 99 -14.06 3.11 2.29
C LEU A 99 -14.21 4.58 1.91
N VAL A 100 -14.55 4.84 0.64
CA VAL A 100 -14.71 6.21 0.13
C VAL A 100 -16.18 6.45 -0.15
N ASP A 101 -16.80 7.44 0.50
CA ASP A 101 -18.21 7.75 0.28
C ASP A 101 -18.43 8.63 -0.96
N SER A 102 -19.69 8.94 -1.24
CA SER A 102 -20.07 9.71 -2.44
C SER A 102 -19.54 11.14 -2.46
N VAL A 103 -19.19 11.70 -1.30
CA VAL A 103 -18.60 13.05 -1.22
C VAL A 103 -17.07 13.01 -1.12
N GLY A 104 -16.47 11.84 -1.19
CA GLY A 104 -15.02 11.67 -1.17
C GLY A 104 -14.41 11.54 0.22
N GLU A 105 -15.22 11.43 1.26
CA GLU A 105 -14.72 11.21 2.62
C GLU A 105 -14.25 9.77 2.78
N ARG A 106 -13.14 9.57 3.46
CA ARG A 106 -12.49 8.27 3.61
C ARG A 106 -12.55 7.75 5.03
N THR A 107 -12.82 6.45 5.15
CA THR A 107 -12.78 5.71 6.41
C THR A 107 -11.83 4.54 6.24
N PHE A 108 -11.01 4.28 7.24
CA PHE A 108 -9.90 3.33 7.14
C PHE A 108 -10.06 2.18 8.13
N LEU A 109 -9.83 0.96 7.64
CA LEU A 109 -9.67 -0.23 8.46
C LEU A 109 -8.27 -0.74 8.21
N HIS A 110 -7.40 -0.72 9.21
CA HIS A 110 -5.97 -0.91 9.02
C HIS A 110 -5.37 -1.99 9.91
N VAL A 111 -4.46 -2.78 9.34
CA VAL A 111 -3.60 -3.68 10.09
C VAL A 111 -2.14 -3.24 9.91
N PRO A 112 -1.40 -2.99 11.02
CA PRO A 112 0.01 -2.60 10.92
C PRO A 112 0.90 -3.66 10.29
N GLY A 113 0.64 -4.93 10.58
CA GLY A 113 1.39 -6.03 9.97
C GLY A 113 2.89 -5.88 10.14
N ALA A 114 3.63 -6.11 9.05
CA ALA A 114 5.09 -6.07 9.04
C ALA A 114 5.66 -4.70 9.41
N ASN A 115 4.94 -3.61 9.17
CA ASN A 115 5.41 -2.27 9.56
C ASN A 115 5.47 -2.07 11.08
N GLY A 116 4.74 -2.88 11.84
CA GLY A 116 4.75 -2.84 13.30
C GLY A 116 5.82 -3.73 13.95
N ARG A 117 6.70 -4.31 13.16
CA ARG A 117 7.68 -5.31 13.62
C ARG A 117 9.12 -4.82 13.53
#